data_9bb167ee20e44bff070fe33cf13de9a9
#
_entry.id   9bb167ee20e44bff070fe33cf13de9a9
#
_cell.length_a   1.000
_cell.length_b   1.000
_cell.length_c   1.000
_cell.angle_alpha   90.00
_cell.angle_beta   90.00
_cell.angle_gamma   90.00
#
_symmetry.space_group_name_H-M   'P 1'
#
loop_
_entity.id
_entity.type
_entity.pdbx_description
1 polymer ?
#
loop_
_entity_poly.entity_id
_entity_poly.type
_entity_poly.pdbx_seq_one_letter_code
_entity_poly.pdbx_strand_id
1 'polypeptide(L)'
;MIEYRCFRNEDPPRLADVWRAADLGPGAMQPMTTAMLEAAVFSKPYFDREGLAVAVDGDRVVGFAHAAFGPNQQGSSLDRSRGTTLLVAVVPHACQSEIACGLIAHTERYLRSRGATDLLGGGSADLRGFYLGLYGGADLPGILDSSTAMQRFFELSGYAAVERIVVMRRQLAGYRPPVNRLQLAIRRKTRLHAIDEPARRTWWEAATTTGVALRRYELRSEAEEILGSASFWDMQPQAEAWGVVAAGLLRVDIEGTRRREGLAHYLIAEAMHDLGQEGVVLVETQVAESNAAAVRLFAKLGFEPTERGTLYRKAAGGS
;
A
#
# COMPACT_ATOMS: atom_id res chain seq x y z
N MET A 1 -2.66 28.53 -19.84
CA MET A 1 -3.90 27.73 -19.85
C MET A 1 -3.52 26.29 -19.58
N ILE A 2 -4.12 25.66 -18.58
CA ILE A 2 -3.76 24.28 -18.20
C ILE A 2 -4.33 23.32 -19.24
N GLU A 3 -3.44 22.49 -19.81
CA GLU A 3 -3.77 21.40 -20.71
C GLU A 3 -3.71 20.08 -19.93
N TYR A 4 -4.65 19.17 -20.17
CA TYR A 4 -4.66 17.84 -19.60
C TYR A 4 -4.50 16.80 -20.70
N ARG A 5 -3.55 15.89 -20.53
CA ARG A 5 -3.27 14.82 -21.50
C ARG A 5 -2.90 13.50 -20.80
N CYS A 6 -2.86 12.42 -21.56
CA CYS A 6 -2.32 11.15 -21.09
C CYS A 6 -0.79 11.18 -21.03
N PHE A 7 -0.24 10.24 -20.28
CA PHE A 7 1.20 9.99 -20.15
C PHE A 7 1.90 9.77 -21.50
N ARG A 8 3.11 10.30 -21.60
CA ARG A 8 4.05 10.08 -22.71
C ARG A 8 5.36 9.51 -22.21
N ASN A 9 6.10 8.78 -23.06
CA ASN A 9 7.37 8.14 -22.67
C ASN A 9 8.47 9.15 -22.27
N GLU A 10 8.33 10.41 -22.57
CA GLU A 10 9.22 11.49 -22.17
C GLU A 10 8.89 12.10 -20.78
N ASP A 11 7.76 11.70 -20.17
CA ASP A 11 7.28 12.28 -18.90
C ASP A 11 8.02 11.79 -17.63
N PRO A 12 8.59 10.57 -17.54
CA PRO A 12 9.08 10.05 -16.26
C PRO A 12 10.01 11.01 -15.49
N PRO A 13 10.99 11.70 -16.08
CA PRO A 13 11.80 12.67 -15.34
C PRO A 13 10.97 13.85 -14.80
N ARG A 14 10.03 14.36 -15.60
CA ARG A 14 9.15 15.47 -15.23
C ARG A 14 8.18 15.07 -14.12
N LEU A 15 7.69 13.82 -14.11
CA LEU A 15 6.84 13.31 -13.03
C LEU A 15 7.62 13.15 -11.73
N ALA A 16 8.89 12.75 -11.79
CA ALA A 16 9.76 12.74 -10.62
C ALA A 16 9.98 14.16 -10.08
N ASP A 17 10.14 15.17 -10.95
CA ASP A 17 10.22 16.59 -10.55
C ASP A 17 8.91 17.05 -9.85
N VAL A 18 7.76 16.71 -10.43
CA VAL A 18 6.45 17.02 -9.81
C VAL A 18 6.32 16.35 -8.45
N TRP A 19 6.69 15.07 -8.32
CA TRP A 19 6.65 14.36 -7.04
C TRP A 19 7.50 15.05 -5.97
N ARG A 20 8.73 15.46 -6.32
CA ARG A 20 9.63 16.15 -5.38
C ARG A 20 9.13 17.52 -4.96
N ALA A 21 8.44 18.23 -5.86
CA ALA A 21 7.93 19.57 -5.61
C ALA A 21 6.53 19.62 -5.00
N ALA A 22 5.71 18.56 -5.17
CA ALA A 22 4.38 18.46 -4.60
C ALA A 22 4.43 18.17 -3.10
N ASP A 23 3.50 18.75 -2.35
CA ASP A 23 3.28 18.44 -0.94
C ASP A 23 2.46 17.13 -0.81
N LEU A 24 3.14 16.01 -0.85
CA LEU A 24 2.55 14.67 -0.69
C LEU A 24 2.58 14.19 0.77
N GLY A 25 3.14 14.99 1.67
CA GLY A 25 3.30 14.65 3.09
C GLY A 25 4.50 13.70 3.36
N PRO A 26 4.83 13.47 4.64
CA PRO A 26 6.01 12.72 5.06
C PRO A 26 5.94 11.22 4.74
N GLY A 27 4.78 10.69 4.37
CA GLY A 27 4.62 9.31 3.94
C GLY A 27 4.99 9.06 2.48
N ALA A 28 5.31 10.09 1.71
CA ALA A 28 5.81 9.97 0.34
C ALA A 28 7.35 9.84 0.34
N MET A 29 7.86 8.89 -0.45
CA MET A 29 9.30 8.67 -0.61
C MET A 29 9.99 9.93 -1.17
N GLN A 30 11.07 10.35 -0.53
CA GLN A 30 11.92 11.47 -0.95
C GLN A 30 13.40 11.14 -0.75
N PRO A 31 14.29 11.56 -1.67
CA PRO A 31 13.96 12.16 -2.97
C PRO A 31 13.47 11.12 -3.99
N MET A 32 12.44 11.44 -4.73
CA MET A 32 11.94 10.58 -5.82
C MET A 32 12.88 10.64 -7.02
N THR A 33 13.17 9.48 -7.59
CA THR A 33 13.95 9.38 -8.83
C THR A 33 13.12 8.79 -9.98
N THR A 34 13.54 9.04 -11.21
CA THR A 34 12.93 8.42 -12.39
C THR A 34 12.99 6.90 -12.33
N ALA A 35 14.13 6.33 -11.91
CA ALA A 35 14.30 4.88 -11.78
C ALA A 35 13.32 4.25 -10.78
N MET A 36 13.03 4.92 -9.67
CA MET A 36 12.04 4.45 -8.69
C MET A 36 10.63 4.42 -9.29
N LEU A 37 10.24 5.45 -10.05
CA LEU A 37 8.95 5.47 -10.75
C LEU A 37 8.90 4.40 -11.84
N GLU A 38 9.96 4.20 -12.59
CA GLU A 38 10.04 3.15 -13.60
C GLU A 38 9.86 1.77 -12.98
N ALA A 39 10.57 1.46 -11.90
CA ALA A 39 10.50 0.17 -11.22
C ALA A 39 9.13 -0.09 -10.58
N ALA A 40 8.56 0.89 -9.89
CA ALA A 40 7.34 0.70 -9.10
C ALA A 40 6.04 0.96 -9.89
N VAL A 41 6.11 1.68 -11.02
CA VAL A 41 4.93 2.12 -11.77
C VAL A 41 4.99 1.69 -13.23
N PHE A 42 5.95 2.19 -14.01
CA PHE A 42 5.91 2.07 -15.48
C PHE A 42 6.26 0.67 -15.98
N SER A 43 7.07 -0.10 -15.23
CA SER A 43 7.44 -1.49 -15.57
C SER A 43 6.35 -2.51 -15.24
N LYS A 44 5.27 -2.10 -14.54
CA LYS A 44 4.22 -3.05 -14.16
C LYS A 44 3.44 -3.51 -15.39
N PRO A 45 3.15 -4.83 -15.54
CA PRO A 45 2.53 -5.39 -16.75
C PRO A 45 1.10 -4.91 -17.00
N TYR A 46 0.46 -4.32 -16.01
CA TYR A 46 -0.88 -3.74 -16.09
C TYR A 46 -0.87 -2.21 -16.12
N PHE A 47 0.30 -1.57 -16.28
CA PHE A 47 0.38 -0.12 -16.47
C PHE A 47 -0.31 0.27 -17.78
N ASP A 48 -1.29 1.16 -17.67
CA ASP A 48 -1.98 1.75 -18.82
C ASP A 48 -1.69 3.26 -18.87
N ARG A 49 -1.02 3.69 -19.94
CA ARG A 49 -0.65 5.09 -20.14
C ARG A 49 -1.85 6.04 -20.15
N GLU A 50 -3.02 5.57 -20.56
CA GLU A 50 -4.25 6.37 -20.56
C GLU A 50 -4.78 6.61 -19.15
N GLY A 51 -4.44 5.73 -18.20
CA GLY A 51 -4.79 5.85 -16.78
C GLY A 51 -3.94 6.87 -16.01
N LEU A 52 -2.85 7.37 -16.60
CA LEU A 52 -2.02 8.38 -15.98
C LEU A 52 -2.22 9.73 -16.68
N ALA A 53 -2.99 10.62 -16.04
CA ALA A 53 -3.28 11.97 -16.49
C ALA A 53 -2.15 12.92 -16.09
N VAL A 54 -1.75 13.81 -17.00
CA VAL A 54 -0.71 14.81 -16.81
C VAL A 54 -1.28 16.20 -17.08
N ALA A 55 -1.05 17.16 -16.18
CA ALA A 55 -1.39 18.57 -16.34
C ALA A 55 -0.15 19.37 -16.75
N VAL A 56 -0.31 20.20 -17.77
CA VAL A 56 0.78 21.01 -18.36
C VAL A 56 0.37 22.46 -18.42
N ASP A 57 1.24 23.35 -17.98
CA ASP A 57 1.09 24.81 -18.15
C ASP A 57 2.22 25.32 -19.06
N GLY A 58 1.85 25.69 -20.30
CA GLY A 58 2.83 25.91 -21.36
C GLY A 58 3.65 24.64 -21.61
N ASP A 59 4.97 24.71 -21.44
CA ASP A 59 5.88 23.56 -21.60
C ASP A 59 6.18 22.80 -20.28
N ARG A 60 5.63 23.28 -19.16
CA ARG A 60 5.93 22.74 -17.83
C ARG A 60 4.87 21.75 -17.37
N VAL A 61 5.28 20.55 -16.97
CA VAL A 61 4.42 19.62 -16.25
C VAL A 61 4.22 20.16 -14.81
N VAL A 62 2.98 20.41 -14.43
CA VAL A 62 2.60 20.99 -13.14
C VAL A 62 1.85 20.03 -12.23
N GLY A 63 1.46 18.87 -12.73
CA GLY A 63 0.79 17.86 -11.93
C GLY A 63 0.51 16.57 -12.70
N PHE A 64 0.19 15.52 -11.95
CA PHE A 64 -0.31 14.26 -12.51
C PHE A 64 -1.26 13.57 -11.54
N ALA A 65 -2.11 12.71 -12.08
CA ALA A 65 -2.93 11.76 -11.31
C ALA A 65 -2.90 10.38 -11.96
N HIS A 66 -2.93 9.33 -11.17
CA HIS A 66 -2.83 7.96 -11.66
C HIS A 66 -4.02 7.13 -11.23
N ALA A 67 -4.76 6.63 -12.21
CA ALA A 67 -5.87 5.71 -12.06
C ALA A 67 -5.42 4.25 -12.18
N ALA A 68 -6.04 3.37 -11.42
CA ALA A 68 -5.74 1.95 -11.42
C ALA A 68 -6.99 1.09 -11.13
N PHE A 69 -6.85 -0.19 -11.41
CA PHE A 69 -7.80 -1.23 -11.06
C PHE A 69 -7.15 -2.23 -10.10
N GLY A 70 -7.97 -2.88 -9.28
CA GLY A 70 -7.55 -4.00 -8.45
C GLY A 70 -7.71 -5.35 -9.14
N PRO A 71 -7.41 -6.45 -8.43
CA PRO A 71 -7.58 -7.80 -8.95
C PRO A 71 -9.04 -8.25 -8.86
N ASN A 72 -9.38 -9.22 -9.70
CA ASN A 72 -10.58 -10.03 -9.48
C ASN A 72 -10.42 -10.91 -8.22
N GLN A 73 -11.50 -11.59 -7.81
CA GLN A 73 -11.50 -12.43 -6.60
C GLN A 73 -10.42 -13.52 -6.61
N GLN A 74 -10.06 -14.05 -7.77
CA GLN A 74 -9.04 -15.08 -7.93
C GLN A 74 -7.62 -14.52 -8.03
N GLY A 75 -7.46 -13.20 -8.19
CA GLY A 75 -6.16 -12.57 -8.42
C GLY A 75 -5.52 -12.96 -9.77
N SER A 76 -6.33 -13.39 -10.74
CA SER A 76 -5.88 -13.85 -12.05
C SER A 76 -5.95 -12.79 -13.15
N SER A 77 -6.72 -11.71 -12.93
CA SER A 77 -6.89 -10.59 -13.86
C SER A 77 -7.35 -9.33 -13.11
N LEU A 78 -7.46 -8.20 -13.81
CA LEU A 78 -8.02 -6.97 -13.26
C LEU A 78 -9.56 -7.05 -13.18
N ASP A 79 -10.12 -6.58 -12.06
CA ASP A 79 -11.53 -6.25 -11.93
C ASP A 79 -11.74 -4.79 -12.37
N ARG A 80 -12.42 -4.59 -13.47
CA ARG A 80 -12.66 -3.26 -14.00
C ARG A 80 -13.95 -2.60 -13.49
N SER A 81 -14.73 -3.28 -12.68
CA SER A 81 -15.94 -2.71 -12.07
C SER A 81 -15.62 -1.68 -10.98
N ARG A 82 -14.46 -1.81 -10.31
CA ARG A 82 -13.96 -0.92 -9.27
C ARG A 82 -12.64 -0.30 -9.70
N GLY A 83 -12.64 1.01 -9.87
CA GLY A 83 -11.43 1.77 -10.19
C GLY A 83 -11.07 2.76 -9.09
N THR A 84 -9.79 3.08 -8.97
CA THR A 84 -9.31 4.06 -8.00
C THR A 84 -8.39 5.08 -8.67
N THR A 85 -8.47 6.34 -8.25
CA THR A 85 -7.39 7.32 -8.43
C THR A 85 -6.46 7.19 -7.24
N LEU A 86 -5.30 6.57 -7.45
CA LEU A 86 -4.36 6.20 -6.39
C LEU A 86 -3.65 7.40 -5.77
N LEU A 87 -3.25 8.34 -6.63
CA LEU A 87 -2.40 9.47 -6.26
C LEU A 87 -2.72 10.68 -7.15
N VAL A 88 -2.68 11.86 -6.55
CA VAL A 88 -2.76 13.15 -7.24
C VAL A 88 -1.62 14.03 -6.71
N ALA A 89 -0.69 14.39 -7.57
CA ALA A 89 0.43 15.26 -7.25
C ALA A 89 0.33 16.53 -8.08
N VAL A 90 0.37 17.69 -7.43
CA VAL A 90 0.38 19.00 -8.09
C VAL A 90 1.41 19.88 -7.39
N VAL A 91 2.30 20.48 -8.16
CA VAL A 91 3.28 21.42 -7.62
C VAL A 91 2.58 22.64 -7.01
N PRO A 92 3.22 23.41 -6.12
CA PRO A 92 2.69 24.69 -5.67
C PRO A 92 2.35 25.58 -6.87
N HIS A 93 1.08 25.95 -6.99
CA HIS A 93 0.54 26.72 -8.11
C HIS A 93 -0.66 27.56 -7.67
N ALA A 94 -0.89 28.74 -8.29
CA ALA A 94 -2.02 29.61 -7.94
C ALA A 94 -3.38 28.91 -8.11
N CYS A 95 -3.51 28.02 -9.11
CA CYS A 95 -4.71 27.24 -9.40
C CYS A 95 -4.56 25.75 -8.99
N GLN A 96 -3.82 25.45 -7.92
CA GLN A 96 -3.49 24.07 -7.55
C GLN A 96 -4.72 23.18 -7.39
N SER A 97 -5.76 23.63 -6.72
CA SER A 97 -7.00 22.87 -6.53
C SER A 97 -7.75 22.61 -7.84
N GLU A 98 -7.80 23.60 -8.73
CA GLU A 98 -8.44 23.46 -10.04
C GLU A 98 -7.69 22.46 -10.92
N ILE A 99 -6.34 22.49 -10.91
CA ILE A 99 -5.49 21.54 -11.60
C ILE A 99 -5.76 20.13 -11.09
N ALA A 100 -5.80 19.96 -9.77
CA ALA A 100 -6.06 18.66 -9.15
C ALA A 100 -7.46 18.11 -9.50
N CYS A 101 -8.49 18.95 -9.42
CA CYS A 101 -9.86 18.55 -9.82
C CYS A 101 -9.93 18.16 -11.31
N GLY A 102 -9.23 18.89 -12.18
CA GLY A 102 -9.14 18.56 -13.60
C GLY A 102 -8.43 17.23 -13.86
N LEU A 103 -7.36 16.94 -13.12
CA LEU A 103 -6.66 15.66 -13.16
C LEU A 103 -7.56 14.51 -12.67
N ILE A 104 -8.27 14.69 -11.55
CA ILE A 104 -9.22 13.69 -11.03
C ILE A 104 -10.35 13.45 -12.05
N ALA A 105 -10.90 14.49 -12.66
CA ALA A 105 -11.92 14.34 -13.70
C ALA A 105 -11.40 13.56 -14.93
N HIS A 106 -10.10 13.66 -15.25
CA HIS A 106 -9.46 12.87 -16.30
C HIS A 106 -9.36 11.38 -15.92
N THR A 107 -8.89 11.10 -14.71
CA THR A 107 -8.82 9.70 -14.22
C THR A 107 -10.22 9.08 -14.10
N GLU A 108 -11.23 9.82 -13.65
CA GLU A 108 -12.62 9.35 -13.62
C GLU A 108 -13.15 8.96 -15.00
N ARG A 109 -12.90 9.81 -16.02
CA ARG A 109 -13.30 9.49 -17.41
C ARG A 109 -12.63 8.22 -17.91
N TYR A 110 -11.33 8.07 -17.68
CA TYR A 110 -10.61 6.85 -18.02
C TYR A 110 -11.21 5.63 -17.31
N LEU A 111 -11.40 5.68 -15.98
CA LEU A 111 -11.96 4.56 -15.22
C LEU A 111 -13.34 4.16 -15.73
N ARG A 112 -14.23 5.14 -15.99
CA ARG A 112 -15.57 4.89 -16.53
C ARG A 112 -15.51 4.31 -17.94
N SER A 113 -14.63 4.80 -18.81
CA SER A 113 -14.47 4.28 -20.18
C SER A 113 -13.98 2.82 -20.19
N ARG A 114 -13.32 2.39 -19.12
CA ARG A 114 -12.86 1.01 -18.91
C ARG A 114 -13.88 0.13 -18.17
N GLY A 115 -15.04 0.67 -17.79
CA GLY A 115 -16.15 -0.07 -17.18
C GLY A 115 -16.34 0.10 -15.69
N ALA A 116 -15.59 1.02 -15.03
CA ALA A 116 -15.76 1.26 -13.61
C ALA A 116 -17.12 1.90 -13.29
N THR A 117 -17.86 1.26 -12.42
CA THR A 117 -19.11 1.77 -11.83
C THR A 117 -18.90 2.28 -10.39
N ASP A 118 -17.85 1.80 -9.72
CA ASP A 118 -17.44 2.23 -8.39
C ASP A 118 -16.08 2.95 -8.49
N LEU A 119 -16.05 4.23 -8.12
CA LEU A 119 -14.86 5.07 -8.18
C LEU A 119 -14.34 5.38 -6.77
N LEU A 120 -13.10 5.00 -6.52
CA LEU A 120 -12.41 5.21 -5.27
C LEU A 120 -11.30 6.25 -5.40
N GLY A 121 -10.88 6.81 -4.27
CA GLY A 121 -9.73 7.69 -4.13
C GLY A 121 -8.77 7.15 -3.08
N GLY A 122 -7.48 7.05 -3.44
CA GLY A 122 -6.45 6.41 -2.65
C GLY A 122 -6.33 4.91 -2.92
N GLY A 123 -5.20 4.34 -2.54
CA GLY A 123 -4.93 2.90 -2.62
C GLY A 123 -5.16 2.20 -1.30
N SER A 124 -5.44 0.91 -1.35
CA SER A 124 -5.53 0.03 -0.18
C SER A 124 -4.91 -1.33 -0.52
N ALA A 125 -4.81 -2.22 0.45
CA ALA A 125 -4.28 -3.58 0.24
C ALA A 125 -4.95 -4.31 -0.95
N ASP A 126 -6.26 -4.12 -1.13
CA ASP A 126 -7.01 -4.73 -2.23
C ASP A 126 -6.77 -4.02 -3.59
N LEU A 127 -6.38 -2.73 -3.55
CA LEU A 127 -6.16 -1.89 -4.74
C LEU A 127 -4.68 -1.49 -4.90
N ARG A 128 -3.77 -2.23 -4.28
CA ARG A 128 -2.33 -2.02 -4.35
C ARG A 128 -1.77 -2.41 -5.72
N GLY A 129 -2.00 -1.58 -6.72
CA GLY A 129 -1.45 -1.81 -8.05
C GLY A 129 -0.05 -1.20 -8.22
N PHE A 130 0.18 -0.04 -7.63
CA PHE A 130 1.35 0.80 -7.83
C PHE A 130 1.77 1.44 -6.51
N TYR A 131 2.94 2.10 -6.50
CA TYR A 131 3.45 2.91 -5.40
C TYR A 131 3.75 2.17 -4.09
N LEU A 132 3.77 0.82 -4.06
CA LEU A 132 4.24 0.09 -2.89
C LEU A 132 5.66 0.53 -2.55
N GLY A 133 5.87 0.96 -1.32
CA GLY A 133 7.14 1.50 -0.89
C GLY A 133 7.43 2.94 -1.33
N LEU A 134 6.62 3.56 -2.19
CA LEU A 134 6.79 4.95 -2.59
C LEU A 134 5.84 5.90 -1.85
N TYR A 135 4.67 5.41 -1.46
CA TYR A 135 3.69 6.17 -0.70
C TYR A 135 3.06 5.30 0.39
N GLY A 136 2.97 5.83 1.60
CA GLY A 136 2.25 5.20 2.71
C GLY A 136 3.01 4.17 3.53
N GLY A 137 4.21 3.76 3.12
CA GLY A 137 5.04 2.80 3.89
C GLY A 137 4.83 1.34 3.48
N ALA A 138 4.54 0.46 4.45
CA ALA A 138 4.44 -0.99 4.25
C ALA A 138 3.38 -1.41 3.23
N ASP A 139 2.31 -0.65 3.10
CA ASP A 139 1.24 -0.82 2.11
C ASP A 139 0.63 0.55 1.77
N LEU A 140 -0.44 0.59 0.98
CA LEU A 140 -1.17 1.82 0.67
C LEU A 140 -2.29 2.05 1.70
N PRO A 141 -2.25 3.16 2.47
CA PRO A 141 -3.22 3.43 3.54
C PRO A 141 -4.39 4.33 3.10
N GLY A 142 -4.73 4.38 1.84
CA GLY A 142 -5.58 5.45 1.31
C GLY A 142 -4.77 6.73 1.12
N ILE A 143 -5.38 7.86 1.38
CA ILE A 143 -4.71 9.17 1.42
C ILE A 143 -4.35 9.47 2.88
N LEU A 144 -3.08 9.65 3.17
CA LEU A 144 -2.57 9.93 4.52
C LEU A 144 -3.15 11.23 5.09
N ASP A 145 -3.39 11.26 6.40
CA ASP A 145 -3.88 12.45 7.09
C ASP A 145 -2.88 13.61 6.99
N SER A 146 -1.59 13.30 6.91
CA SER A 146 -0.53 14.26 6.66
C SER A 146 -0.52 14.83 5.24
N SER A 147 -1.19 14.18 4.27
CA SER A 147 -1.32 14.64 2.88
C SER A 147 -2.56 15.53 2.71
N THR A 148 -2.66 16.62 3.46
CA THR A 148 -3.85 17.46 3.57
C THR A 148 -4.31 18.05 2.23
N ALA A 149 -3.37 18.44 1.37
CA ALA A 149 -3.69 18.95 0.03
C ALA A 149 -4.42 17.88 -0.80
N MET A 150 -3.92 16.64 -0.80
CA MET A 150 -4.52 15.56 -1.58
C MET A 150 -5.91 15.18 -1.05
N GLN A 151 -6.12 15.16 0.27
CA GLN A 151 -7.47 14.96 0.86
C GLN A 151 -8.45 16.01 0.33
N ARG A 152 -8.06 17.27 0.41
CA ARG A 152 -8.87 18.40 -0.10
C ARG A 152 -9.19 18.26 -1.59
N PHE A 153 -8.28 17.76 -2.42
CA PHE A 153 -8.53 17.56 -3.84
C PHE A 153 -9.65 16.54 -4.09
N PHE A 154 -9.66 15.43 -3.35
CA PHE A 154 -10.74 14.45 -3.44
C PHE A 154 -12.07 14.99 -2.93
N GLU A 155 -12.08 15.71 -1.81
CA GLU A 155 -13.29 16.33 -1.25
C GLU A 155 -13.89 17.35 -2.22
N LEU A 156 -13.08 18.25 -2.78
CA LEU A 156 -13.51 19.22 -3.80
C LEU A 156 -14.02 18.53 -5.08
N SER A 157 -13.52 17.33 -5.38
CA SER A 157 -13.98 16.52 -6.51
C SER A 157 -15.22 15.68 -6.19
N GLY A 158 -15.87 15.87 -5.02
CA GLY A 158 -17.11 15.18 -4.63
C GLY A 158 -16.91 13.75 -4.17
N TYR A 159 -15.75 13.44 -3.57
CA TYR A 159 -15.51 12.17 -2.90
C TYR A 159 -15.80 12.31 -1.40
N ALA A 160 -16.31 11.25 -0.80
CA ALA A 160 -16.55 11.14 0.63
C ALA A 160 -15.68 10.03 1.24
N ALA A 161 -15.24 10.21 2.48
CA ALA A 161 -14.49 9.21 3.24
C ALA A 161 -15.36 7.97 3.50
N VAL A 162 -14.81 6.76 3.24
CA VAL A 162 -15.53 5.49 3.43
C VAL A 162 -14.83 4.51 4.35
N GLU A 163 -13.51 4.60 4.49
CA GLU A 163 -12.75 3.71 5.36
C GLU A 163 -11.52 4.46 5.92
N ARG A 164 -11.20 4.19 7.17
CA ARG A 164 -9.98 4.68 7.82
C ARG A 164 -8.99 3.53 7.93
N ILE A 165 -7.74 3.78 7.60
CA ILE A 165 -6.65 2.80 7.67
C ILE A 165 -5.60 3.34 8.64
N VAL A 166 -5.22 2.51 9.62
CA VAL A 166 -4.16 2.85 10.60
C VAL A 166 -2.84 2.26 10.13
N VAL A 167 -1.82 3.09 10.06
CA VAL A 167 -0.42 2.67 9.94
C VAL A 167 0.11 2.41 11.35
N MET A 168 0.61 1.22 11.59
CA MET A 168 1.08 0.79 12.90
C MET A 168 2.53 0.31 12.81
N ARG A 169 3.35 0.70 13.78
CA ARG A 169 4.77 0.35 13.86
C ARG A 169 5.12 -0.37 15.15
N ARG A 170 6.11 -1.26 15.05
CA ARG A 170 6.72 -1.92 16.19
C ARG A 170 8.23 -1.86 16.09
N GLN A 171 8.88 -1.29 17.11
CA GLN A 171 10.33 -1.34 17.29
C GLN A 171 10.74 -2.72 17.78
N LEU A 172 11.80 -3.29 17.19
CA LEU A 172 12.31 -4.62 17.55
C LEU A 172 13.55 -4.57 18.44
N ALA A 173 14.08 -3.41 18.76
CA ALA A 173 15.20 -3.31 19.69
C ALA A 173 14.83 -3.94 21.04
N GLY A 174 15.54 -4.99 21.42
CA GLY A 174 15.27 -5.74 22.65
C GLY A 174 13.98 -6.56 22.64
N TYR A 175 13.32 -6.70 21.49
CA TYR A 175 12.08 -7.47 21.37
C TYR A 175 12.30 -8.94 21.73
N ARG A 176 11.39 -9.46 22.53
CA ARG A 176 11.29 -10.91 22.84
C ARG A 176 9.85 -11.34 22.70
N PRO A 177 9.58 -12.49 22.06
CA PRO A 177 8.24 -13.03 21.99
C PRO A 177 7.63 -13.21 23.39
N PRO A 178 6.34 -12.91 23.58
CA PRO A 178 5.69 -13.15 24.86
C PRO A 178 5.64 -14.64 25.17
N VAL A 179 5.94 -15.01 26.42
CA VAL A 179 5.92 -16.39 26.87
C VAL A 179 4.76 -16.60 27.84
N ASN A 180 3.78 -17.42 27.46
CA ASN A 180 2.68 -17.85 28.31
C ASN A 180 2.31 -19.30 28.00
N ARG A 181 1.37 -19.88 28.77
CA ARG A 181 0.96 -21.29 28.60
C ARG A 181 0.46 -21.60 27.18
N LEU A 182 -0.31 -20.70 26.58
CA LEU A 182 -0.83 -20.86 25.21
C LEU A 182 0.31 -20.86 24.18
N GLN A 183 1.23 -19.90 24.26
CA GLN A 183 2.38 -19.80 23.36
C GLN A 183 3.28 -21.04 23.45
N LEU A 184 3.53 -21.55 24.66
CA LEU A 184 4.28 -22.79 24.87
C LEU A 184 3.56 -24.02 24.30
N ALA A 185 2.23 -24.07 24.41
CA ALA A 185 1.43 -25.17 23.85
C ALA A 185 1.48 -25.15 22.32
N ILE A 186 1.39 -23.97 21.68
CA ILE A 186 1.53 -23.81 20.23
C ILE A 186 2.93 -24.23 19.79
N ARG A 187 3.97 -23.73 20.45
CA ARG A 187 5.38 -24.03 20.15
C ARG A 187 5.69 -25.52 20.16
N ARG A 188 5.07 -26.28 21.06
CA ARG A 188 5.27 -27.72 21.15
C ARG A 188 4.68 -28.48 19.96
N LYS A 189 3.59 -28.00 19.39
CA LYS A 189 2.80 -28.66 18.33
C LYS A 189 3.05 -28.14 16.92
N THR A 190 3.90 -27.12 16.79
CA THR A 190 4.10 -26.44 15.52
C THR A 190 5.56 -26.12 15.27
N ARG A 191 5.90 -25.89 14.00
CA ARG A 191 7.21 -25.39 13.55
C ARG A 191 7.01 -24.17 12.69
N LEU A 192 7.89 -23.18 12.87
CA LEU A 192 7.97 -22.00 12.01
C LEU A 192 8.98 -22.25 10.90
N HIS A 193 8.57 -22.03 9.67
CA HIS A 193 9.40 -22.11 8.48
C HIS A 193 9.49 -20.74 7.83
N ALA A 194 10.69 -20.20 7.68
CA ALA A 194 10.96 -19.00 6.89
C ALA A 194 11.29 -19.41 5.46
N ILE A 195 10.67 -18.73 4.50
CA ILE A 195 10.84 -18.98 3.05
C ILE A 195 11.15 -17.65 2.41
N ASP A 196 12.38 -17.50 1.95
CA ASP A 196 12.78 -16.33 1.16
C ASP A 196 12.31 -16.51 -0.28
N GLU A 197 11.94 -15.37 -0.90
CA GLU A 197 11.42 -15.32 -2.26
C GLU A 197 10.37 -16.42 -2.55
N PRO A 198 9.31 -16.51 -1.73
CA PRO A 198 8.30 -17.55 -1.89
C PRO A 198 7.62 -17.44 -3.26
N ALA A 199 7.19 -18.59 -3.80
CA ALA A 199 6.35 -18.58 -4.99
C ALA A 199 5.11 -17.70 -4.77
N ARG A 200 4.83 -16.80 -5.72
CA ARG A 200 3.65 -15.91 -5.68
C ARG A 200 2.39 -16.75 -5.92
N ARG A 201 1.38 -16.55 -5.11
CA ARG A 201 0.16 -17.38 -5.11
C ARG A 201 -0.78 -17.08 -6.28
N THR A 202 -0.74 -15.83 -6.76
CA THR A 202 -1.60 -15.34 -7.83
C THR A 202 -0.83 -14.49 -8.81
N TRP A 203 -1.38 -14.31 -10.01
CA TRP A 203 -0.84 -13.35 -10.98
C TRP A 203 -0.73 -11.94 -10.38
N TRP A 204 -1.75 -11.51 -9.64
CA TRP A 204 -1.75 -10.20 -9.01
C TRP A 204 -0.62 -10.01 -7.99
N GLU A 205 -0.42 -10.99 -7.10
CA GLU A 205 0.70 -10.96 -6.17
C GLU A 205 2.03 -10.89 -6.93
N ALA A 206 2.21 -11.70 -7.96
CA ALA A 206 3.42 -11.69 -8.79
C ALA A 206 3.64 -10.31 -9.45
N ALA A 207 2.59 -9.76 -10.07
CA ALA A 207 2.68 -8.51 -10.81
C ALA A 207 2.92 -7.29 -9.88
N THR A 208 2.28 -7.26 -8.71
CA THR A 208 2.40 -6.11 -7.77
C THR A 208 3.68 -6.13 -6.95
N THR A 209 4.24 -7.31 -6.66
CA THR A 209 5.45 -7.47 -5.85
C THR A 209 6.70 -7.80 -6.66
N THR A 210 6.68 -7.61 -7.99
CA THR A 210 7.89 -7.72 -8.81
C THR A 210 8.95 -6.71 -8.35
N GLY A 211 10.17 -7.19 -8.11
CA GLY A 211 11.29 -6.37 -7.63
C GLY A 211 11.23 -6.05 -6.13
N VAL A 212 10.34 -6.70 -5.39
CA VAL A 212 10.24 -6.58 -3.93
C VAL A 212 10.70 -7.89 -3.29
N ALA A 213 11.73 -7.83 -2.43
CA ALA A 213 12.20 -8.98 -1.68
C ALA A 213 11.14 -9.40 -0.64
N LEU A 214 10.56 -10.58 -0.83
CA LEU A 214 9.53 -11.13 0.06
C LEU A 214 10.10 -12.26 0.92
N ARG A 215 9.66 -12.29 2.18
CA ARG A 215 9.82 -13.44 3.08
C ARG A 215 8.47 -13.87 3.59
N ARG A 216 8.19 -15.17 3.53
CA ARG A 216 6.98 -15.78 4.09
C ARG A 216 7.34 -16.70 5.24
N TYR A 217 6.71 -16.47 6.38
CA TYR A 217 6.73 -17.37 7.51
C TYR A 217 5.50 -18.26 7.46
N GLU A 218 5.70 -19.57 7.53
CA GLU A 218 4.64 -20.57 7.60
C GLU A 218 4.68 -21.27 8.94
N LEU A 219 3.56 -21.30 9.63
CA LEU A 219 3.37 -22.07 10.84
C LEU A 219 2.78 -23.42 10.44
N ARG A 220 3.57 -24.51 10.61
CA ARG A 220 3.17 -25.86 10.25
C ARG A 220 2.92 -26.73 11.47
N SER A 221 1.96 -27.66 11.36
CA SER A 221 1.72 -28.71 12.34
C SER A 221 2.82 -29.78 12.29
N GLU A 222 2.81 -30.73 13.24
CA GLU A 222 3.67 -31.93 13.21
C GLU A 222 3.43 -32.82 11.97
N ALA A 223 2.23 -32.70 11.37
CA ALA A 223 1.88 -33.39 10.12
C ALA A 223 2.21 -32.54 8.85
N GLU A 224 3.03 -31.50 8.98
CA GLU A 224 3.42 -30.58 7.91
C GLU A 224 2.26 -29.77 7.26
N GLU A 225 1.09 -29.73 7.89
CA GLU A 225 -0.04 -28.92 7.43
C GLU A 225 0.20 -27.44 7.75
N ILE A 226 -0.06 -26.54 6.80
CA ILE A 226 0.07 -25.10 6.99
C ILE A 226 -1.14 -24.59 7.79
N LEU A 227 -0.91 -24.20 9.04
CA LEU A 227 -1.92 -23.65 9.95
C LEU A 227 -2.08 -22.14 9.78
N GLY A 228 -1.06 -21.47 9.28
CA GLY A 228 -1.09 -20.04 8.99
C GLY A 228 0.19 -19.56 8.33
N SER A 229 0.14 -18.37 7.75
CA SER A 229 1.30 -17.72 7.15
C SER A 229 1.28 -16.22 7.37
N ALA A 230 2.48 -15.62 7.43
CA ALA A 230 2.69 -14.17 7.46
C ALA A 230 3.71 -13.80 6.38
N SER A 231 3.40 -12.79 5.57
CA SER A 231 4.28 -12.34 4.48
C SER A 231 4.84 -10.96 4.79
N PHE A 232 6.15 -10.85 4.79
CA PHE A 232 6.89 -9.61 4.97
C PHE A 232 7.65 -9.26 3.70
N TRP A 233 7.98 -8.00 3.54
CA TRP A 233 8.88 -7.51 2.52
C TRP A 233 9.94 -6.59 3.11
N ASP A 234 11.10 -6.56 2.48
CA ASP A 234 12.19 -5.68 2.86
C ASP A 234 11.88 -4.25 2.37
N MET A 235 11.66 -3.34 3.32
CA MET A 235 11.38 -1.93 3.06
C MET A 235 12.68 -1.14 2.80
N GLN A 236 13.58 -1.67 1.98
CA GLN A 236 14.88 -1.06 1.73
C GLN A 236 14.80 0.43 1.32
N PRO A 237 13.89 0.87 0.42
CA PRO A 237 13.82 2.28 0.09
C PRO A 237 13.48 3.18 1.29
N GLN A 238 12.58 2.71 2.18
CA GLN A 238 12.25 3.40 3.40
C GLN A 238 13.39 3.31 4.42
N ALA A 239 14.09 2.17 4.48
CA ALA A 239 15.23 2.00 5.37
C ALA A 239 16.32 3.04 5.10
N GLU A 240 16.61 3.32 3.83
CA GLU A 240 17.55 4.37 3.42
C GLU A 240 17.07 5.76 3.84
N ALA A 241 15.76 6.06 3.69
CA ALA A 241 15.19 7.35 4.08
C ALA A 241 15.07 7.53 5.59
N TRP A 242 14.78 6.45 6.34
CA TRP A 242 14.59 6.49 7.80
C TRP A 242 15.88 6.21 8.59
N GLY A 243 16.92 5.72 7.93
CA GLY A 243 18.20 5.34 8.57
C GLY A 243 18.10 4.09 9.46
N VAL A 244 17.09 3.24 9.23
CA VAL A 244 16.87 1.99 10.00
C VAL A 244 16.40 0.86 9.08
N VAL A 245 16.86 -0.36 9.33
CA VAL A 245 16.39 -1.55 8.61
C VAL A 245 14.94 -1.84 9.01
N ALA A 246 14.04 -1.86 8.04
CA ALA A 246 12.61 -2.02 8.27
C ALA A 246 12.00 -3.13 7.43
N ALA A 247 10.98 -3.80 7.97
CA ALA A 247 10.18 -4.79 7.24
C ALA A 247 8.70 -4.41 7.25
N GLY A 248 8.03 -4.58 6.12
CA GLY A 248 6.60 -4.35 5.96
C GLY A 248 5.82 -5.67 6.07
N LEU A 249 4.89 -5.77 7.00
CA LEU A 249 3.98 -6.91 7.10
C LEU A 249 2.77 -6.67 6.19
N LEU A 250 2.72 -7.40 5.06
CA LEU A 250 1.70 -7.24 4.04
C LEU A 250 0.44 -8.09 4.27
N ARG A 251 0.61 -9.29 4.83
CA ARG A 251 -0.48 -10.25 4.92
C ARG A 251 -0.28 -11.25 6.05
N VAL A 252 -1.39 -11.57 6.71
CA VAL A 252 -1.47 -12.65 7.70
C VAL A 252 -2.69 -13.50 7.38
N ASP A 253 -2.47 -14.78 7.14
CA ASP A 253 -3.53 -15.76 6.90
C ASP A 253 -3.47 -16.84 7.97
N ILE A 254 -4.62 -17.17 8.56
CA ILE A 254 -4.78 -18.33 9.46
C ILE A 254 -5.87 -19.22 8.87
N GLU A 255 -5.60 -20.51 8.84
CA GLU A 255 -6.55 -21.52 8.39
C GLU A 255 -7.92 -21.33 9.12
N GLY A 256 -9.02 -21.37 8.36
CA GLY A 256 -10.33 -20.89 8.82
C GLY A 256 -10.83 -21.57 10.08
N THR A 257 -10.64 -22.91 10.18
CA THR A 257 -11.07 -23.74 11.32
C THR A 257 -10.20 -23.53 12.56
N ARG A 258 -8.99 -22.96 12.39
CA ARG A 258 -7.98 -22.75 13.45
C ARG A 258 -7.92 -21.31 13.97
N ARG A 259 -8.87 -20.47 13.55
CA ARG A 259 -8.97 -19.08 14.02
C ARG A 259 -9.30 -19.00 15.51
N ARG A 260 -8.88 -17.90 16.17
CA ARG A 260 -9.06 -17.64 17.62
C ARG A 260 -8.29 -18.57 18.57
N GLU A 261 -7.39 -19.41 18.05
CA GLU A 261 -6.50 -20.26 18.84
C GLU A 261 -5.18 -19.58 19.24
N GLY A 262 -5.01 -18.29 18.94
CA GLY A 262 -3.78 -17.54 19.23
C GLY A 262 -2.66 -17.73 18.20
N LEU A 263 -2.91 -18.48 17.11
CA LEU A 263 -1.89 -18.81 16.09
C LEU A 263 -1.34 -17.56 15.40
N ALA A 264 -2.18 -16.58 15.03
CA ALA A 264 -1.72 -15.34 14.41
C ALA A 264 -0.76 -14.57 15.33
N HIS A 265 -1.09 -14.47 16.61
CA HIS A 265 -0.25 -13.81 17.60
C HIS A 265 1.11 -14.51 17.73
N TYR A 266 1.12 -15.83 17.84
CA TYR A 266 2.34 -16.65 17.92
C TYR A 266 3.19 -16.49 16.66
N LEU A 267 2.59 -16.69 15.48
CA LEU A 267 3.26 -16.59 14.18
C LEU A 267 3.95 -15.24 13.98
N ILE A 268 3.23 -14.12 14.20
CA ILE A 268 3.80 -12.80 14.02
C ILE A 268 4.90 -12.52 15.07
N ALA A 269 4.69 -12.96 16.32
CA ALA A 269 5.67 -12.77 17.39
C ALA A 269 6.99 -13.48 17.10
N GLU A 270 6.95 -14.72 16.66
CA GLU A 270 8.15 -15.50 16.31
C GLU A 270 8.80 -14.96 15.03
N ALA A 271 8.00 -14.56 14.01
CA ALA A 271 8.52 -13.93 12.80
C ALA A 271 9.26 -12.61 13.10
N MET A 272 8.69 -11.77 13.96
CA MET A 272 9.37 -10.53 14.39
C MET A 272 10.65 -10.80 15.17
N HIS A 273 10.68 -11.88 15.96
CA HIS A 273 11.89 -12.29 16.67
C HIS A 273 12.99 -12.68 15.69
N ASP A 274 12.66 -13.51 14.72
CA ASP A 274 13.58 -13.96 13.66
C ASP A 274 14.12 -12.78 12.85
N LEU A 275 13.25 -11.91 12.35
CA LEU A 275 13.63 -10.68 11.66
C LEU A 275 14.54 -9.78 12.52
N GLY A 276 14.24 -9.66 13.81
CA GLY A 276 15.07 -8.89 14.74
C GLY A 276 16.48 -9.50 14.94
N GLN A 277 16.64 -10.83 14.90
CA GLN A 277 17.95 -11.49 14.93
C GLN A 277 18.76 -11.21 13.65
N GLU A 278 18.11 -10.95 12.54
CA GLU A 278 18.72 -10.60 11.25
C GLU A 278 18.97 -9.08 11.10
N GLY A 279 18.69 -8.29 12.14
CA GLY A 279 19.01 -6.87 12.16
C GLY A 279 17.85 -5.95 11.75
N VAL A 280 16.64 -6.45 11.53
CA VAL A 280 15.45 -5.61 11.35
C VAL A 280 15.15 -4.89 12.67
N VAL A 281 15.05 -3.58 12.61
CA VAL A 281 14.83 -2.70 13.77
C VAL A 281 13.38 -2.29 13.91
N LEU A 282 12.67 -2.21 12.77
CA LEU A 282 11.29 -1.72 12.69
C LEU A 282 10.42 -2.65 11.85
N VAL A 283 9.23 -2.96 12.34
CA VAL A 283 8.17 -3.59 11.54
C VAL A 283 7.00 -2.64 11.42
N GLU A 284 6.51 -2.45 10.20
CA GLU A 284 5.33 -1.65 9.92
C GLU A 284 4.22 -2.52 9.30
N THR A 285 2.98 -2.21 9.62
CA THR A 285 1.79 -2.81 9.01
C THR A 285 0.67 -1.80 8.90
N GLN A 286 -0.32 -2.12 8.07
CA GLN A 286 -1.50 -1.28 7.89
C GLN A 286 -2.76 -2.12 8.08
N VAL A 287 -3.76 -1.51 8.69
CA VAL A 287 -5.01 -2.22 9.00
C VAL A 287 -6.19 -1.26 8.93
N ALA A 288 -7.28 -1.70 8.30
CA ALA A 288 -8.54 -0.96 8.33
C ALA A 288 -9.06 -0.85 9.77
N GLU A 289 -9.48 0.34 10.21
CA GLU A 289 -10.03 0.55 11.56
C GLU A 289 -11.28 -0.32 11.80
N SER A 290 -12.05 -0.59 10.76
CA SER A 290 -13.19 -1.51 10.80
C SER A 290 -12.80 -2.95 11.16
N ASN A 291 -11.54 -3.37 10.90
CA ASN A 291 -11.02 -4.67 11.29
C ASN A 291 -10.53 -4.67 12.75
N ALA A 292 -11.46 -4.50 13.69
CA ALA A 292 -11.15 -4.43 15.11
C ALA A 292 -10.40 -5.66 15.66
N ALA A 293 -10.50 -6.82 15.00
CA ALA A 293 -9.77 -8.02 15.41
C ALA A 293 -8.27 -7.88 15.10
N ALA A 294 -7.92 -7.40 13.92
CA ALA A 294 -6.53 -7.15 13.53
C ALA A 294 -5.91 -5.99 14.34
N VAL A 295 -6.66 -4.90 14.54
CA VAL A 295 -6.21 -3.78 15.39
C VAL A 295 -5.85 -4.26 16.79
N ARG A 296 -6.73 -5.07 17.43
CA ARG A 296 -6.44 -5.65 18.75
C ARG A 296 -5.27 -6.64 18.74
N LEU A 297 -5.10 -7.40 17.67
CA LEU A 297 -3.97 -8.32 17.52
C LEU A 297 -2.65 -7.55 17.49
N PHE A 298 -2.54 -6.53 16.65
CA PHE A 298 -1.32 -5.72 16.53
C PHE A 298 -1.04 -4.91 17.81
N ALA A 299 -2.06 -4.35 18.45
CA ALA A 299 -1.88 -3.68 19.75
C ALA A 299 -1.33 -4.64 20.83
N LYS A 300 -1.82 -5.90 20.90
CA LYS A 300 -1.28 -6.93 21.81
C LYS A 300 0.15 -7.32 21.49
N LEU A 301 0.59 -7.23 20.24
CA LEU A 301 1.97 -7.44 19.81
C LEU A 301 2.84 -6.19 20.06
N GLY A 302 2.25 -5.11 20.59
CA GLY A 302 2.94 -3.86 20.92
C GLY A 302 3.19 -2.98 19.71
N PHE A 303 2.42 -3.13 18.65
CA PHE A 303 2.40 -2.13 17.59
C PHE A 303 1.66 -0.88 18.07
N GLU A 304 2.19 0.27 17.70
CA GLU A 304 1.65 1.59 18.03
C GLU A 304 1.18 2.29 16.75
N PRO A 305 0.01 2.97 16.76
CA PRO A 305 -0.43 3.75 15.63
C PRO A 305 0.50 4.97 15.45
N THR A 306 0.97 5.19 14.22
CA THR A 306 1.89 6.28 13.87
C THR A 306 1.30 7.27 12.90
N GLU A 307 0.37 6.81 12.04
CA GLU A 307 -0.27 7.62 11.03
C GLU A 307 -1.63 7.00 10.70
N ARG A 308 -2.49 7.75 10.03
CA ARG A 308 -3.75 7.26 9.47
C ARG A 308 -3.88 7.71 8.03
N GLY A 309 -4.69 6.98 7.30
CA GLY A 309 -5.11 7.39 5.97
C GLY A 309 -6.59 7.13 5.76
N THR A 310 -7.12 7.72 4.72
CA THR A 310 -8.54 7.66 4.36
C THR A 310 -8.70 7.13 2.95
N LEU A 311 -9.54 6.11 2.80
CA LEU A 311 -10.04 5.70 1.50
C LEU A 311 -11.32 6.49 1.21
N TYR A 312 -11.37 7.08 0.03
CA TYR A 312 -12.49 7.88 -0.43
C TYR A 312 -13.31 7.11 -1.48
N ARG A 313 -14.58 7.49 -1.63
CA ARG A 313 -15.46 7.00 -2.69
C ARG A 313 -16.22 8.16 -3.31
N LYS A 314 -16.31 8.18 -4.62
CA LYS A 314 -17.13 9.16 -5.35
C LYS A 314 -18.59 8.99 -4.95
N ALA A 315 -19.22 10.05 -4.50
CA ALA A 315 -20.66 10.03 -4.24
C ALA A 315 -21.40 9.64 -5.53
N ALA A 316 -22.38 8.74 -5.41
CA ALA A 316 -23.28 8.46 -6.52
C ALA A 316 -23.93 9.79 -6.93
N GLY A 317 -23.66 10.25 -8.14
CA GLY A 317 -24.27 11.50 -8.63
C GLY A 317 -25.78 11.34 -8.57
N GLY A 318 -26.44 12.21 -7.82
CA GLY A 318 -27.86 12.40 -8.02
C GLY A 318 -28.06 12.84 -9.48
N SER A 319 -28.76 12.02 -10.22
CA SER A 319 -29.23 12.30 -11.58
C SER A 319 -30.08 13.56 -11.62
#